data_e491baf5f7ab7e0b6d8cb47ca82a83a2
#
_entry.id   e491baf5f7ab7e0b6d8cb47ca82a83a2
#
_cell.length_a   1.000
_cell.length_b   1.000
_cell.length_c   1.000
_cell.angle_alpha   90.00
_cell.angle_beta   90.00
_cell.angle_gamma   90.00
#
_symmetry.space_group_name_H-M   'P 1'
#
loop_
_entity.id
_entity.type
_entity.pdbx_description
1 polymer ?
#
loop_
_entity_poly.entity_id
_entity_poly.type
_entity_poly.pdbx_seq_one_letter_code
_entity_poly.pdbx_strand_id
1 'polypeptide(L)'
;MLFALVAVAGMMLNQDTDTTFAVRQGQRLDVSDFGGTVVIKSWRQSSVRVRATHGSRDYVTVSTEGATVSIGASSRHGPAMVDYEILAPAWMPISVSGTPSAEVTIEGSEAEIAVETVEGAVTVVGGRGNIELKSVEGDVSLTGAKGHIELNSVDGSITVKDCSGDITAATVDGEISLLNIESSDVDASTVDGGIEYDGTITDSGRYRLTSHDGDVSVSMPERANATISVATFSGSFDACFPVTIPPGGRTTKHRFTFTLGTGSARVELESFDGSIKMCRPGQIHEQNEE
;
A
#
# COMPACT_ATOMS: atom_id res chain seq x y z
N MET A 1 51.65 -33.91 25.30
CA MET A 1 50.32 -34.33 24.87
C MET A 1 49.47 -33.10 24.67
N LEU A 2 49.35 -32.70 23.42
CA LEU A 2 48.60 -31.50 23.04
C LEU A 2 47.20 -31.97 22.59
N PHE A 3 46.17 -31.64 23.35
CA PHE A 3 44.78 -31.88 22.94
C PHE A 3 44.33 -30.77 22.00
N ALA A 4 44.18 -31.08 20.74
CA ALA A 4 43.54 -30.19 19.76
C ALA A 4 42.02 -30.22 19.99
N LEU A 5 41.46 -29.09 20.42
CA LEU A 5 40.03 -28.88 20.51
C LEU A 5 39.50 -28.63 19.08
N VAL A 6 38.86 -29.62 18.48
CA VAL A 6 38.15 -29.44 17.20
C VAL A 6 36.82 -28.80 17.53
N ALA A 7 36.69 -27.50 17.25
CA ALA A 7 35.40 -26.82 17.25
C ALA A 7 34.62 -27.27 16.01
N VAL A 8 33.63 -28.13 16.19
CA VAL A 8 32.63 -28.44 15.16
C VAL A 8 31.68 -27.25 15.11
N ALA A 9 31.90 -26.37 14.12
CA ALA A 9 30.90 -25.40 13.75
C ALA A 9 29.69 -26.16 13.17
N GLY A 10 28.61 -26.20 13.93
CA GLY A 10 27.34 -26.74 13.44
C GLY A 10 26.87 -25.92 12.27
N MET A 11 27.03 -26.40 11.05
CA MET A 11 26.29 -25.88 9.89
C MET A 11 24.82 -26.17 10.17
N MET A 12 24.03 -25.10 10.32
CA MET A 12 22.57 -25.20 10.24
C MET A 12 22.26 -25.64 8.81
N LEU A 13 21.84 -26.87 8.63
CA LEU A 13 21.37 -27.37 7.34
C LEU A 13 19.97 -26.79 7.13
N ASN A 14 19.90 -25.74 6.33
CA ASN A 14 18.62 -25.30 5.77
C ASN A 14 18.12 -26.42 4.84
N GLN A 15 16.83 -26.71 4.93
CA GLN A 15 16.17 -27.63 3.99
C GLN A 15 15.44 -26.78 2.95
N ASP A 16 15.59 -27.15 1.69
CA ASP A 16 14.91 -26.47 0.57
C ASP A 16 13.77 -27.36 0.08
N THR A 17 12.58 -26.80 -0.01
CA THR A 17 11.44 -27.39 -0.70
C THR A 17 11.30 -26.73 -2.06
N ASP A 18 11.28 -27.49 -3.16
CA ASP A 18 11.04 -26.98 -4.53
C ASP A 18 9.96 -27.86 -5.18
N THR A 19 8.79 -27.30 -5.36
CA THR A 19 7.62 -28.02 -5.90
C THR A 19 6.94 -27.18 -6.96
N THR A 20 6.54 -27.83 -8.06
CA THR A 20 5.76 -27.19 -9.14
C THR A 20 4.51 -28.00 -9.41
N PHE A 21 3.36 -27.34 -9.51
CA PHE A 21 2.07 -27.98 -9.80
C PHE A 21 1.25 -27.14 -10.77
N ALA A 22 0.46 -27.80 -11.60
CA ALA A 22 -0.38 -27.15 -12.60
C ALA A 22 -1.60 -26.52 -11.94
N VAL A 23 -1.97 -25.32 -12.41
CA VAL A 23 -3.17 -24.60 -11.98
C VAL A 23 -4.05 -24.24 -13.18
N ARG A 24 -5.32 -23.94 -12.91
CA ARG A 24 -6.34 -23.61 -13.92
C ARG A 24 -6.93 -22.23 -13.64
N GLN A 25 -7.43 -21.60 -14.67
CA GLN A 25 -8.19 -20.35 -14.50
C GLN A 25 -9.38 -20.56 -13.53
N GLY A 26 -9.61 -19.55 -12.68
CA GLY A 26 -10.60 -19.60 -11.61
C GLY A 26 -10.07 -20.16 -10.28
N GLN A 27 -8.80 -20.58 -10.24
CA GLN A 27 -8.15 -20.90 -8.97
C GLN A 27 -7.47 -19.64 -8.41
N ARG A 28 -7.37 -19.58 -7.06
CA ARG A 28 -6.67 -18.56 -6.30
C ARG A 28 -5.54 -19.17 -5.48
N LEU A 29 -4.51 -18.40 -5.25
CA LEU A 29 -3.39 -18.73 -4.38
C LEU A 29 -3.66 -18.15 -2.98
N ASP A 30 -3.54 -18.97 -1.97
CA ASP A 30 -3.65 -18.59 -0.56
C ASP A 30 -2.34 -19.00 0.14
N VAL A 31 -1.61 -18.02 0.65
CA VAL A 31 -0.35 -18.23 1.36
C VAL A 31 -0.55 -17.83 2.81
N SER A 32 -0.37 -18.77 3.72
CA SER A 32 -0.37 -18.53 5.15
C SER A 32 1.01 -18.80 5.71
N ASP A 33 1.59 -17.78 6.31
CA ASP A 33 2.93 -17.85 6.91
C ASP A 33 2.92 -17.30 8.33
N PHE A 34 3.90 -17.64 9.16
CA PHE A 34 4.04 -17.14 10.52
C PHE A 34 5.28 -16.28 10.71
N GLY A 35 6.20 -16.26 9.76
CA GLY A 35 7.39 -15.41 9.80
C GLY A 35 8.40 -15.80 8.72
N GLY A 36 9.19 -14.82 8.28
CA GLY A 36 10.12 -14.92 7.19
C GLY A 36 9.80 -13.96 6.06
N THR A 37 10.12 -14.30 4.83
CA THR A 37 9.85 -13.49 3.66
C THR A 37 8.93 -14.22 2.68
N VAL A 38 7.98 -13.51 2.08
CA VAL A 38 7.09 -14.03 1.05
C VAL A 38 7.28 -13.22 -0.23
N VAL A 39 8.01 -13.79 -1.20
CA VAL A 39 8.22 -13.15 -2.51
C VAL A 39 7.42 -13.90 -3.56
N ILE A 40 6.44 -13.23 -4.17
CA ILE A 40 5.60 -13.79 -5.23
C ILE A 40 5.85 -13.02 -6.52
N LYS A 41 6.30 -13.72 -7.57
CA LYS A 41 6.53 -13.13 -8.89
C LYS A 41 5.64 -13.79 -9.93
N SER A 42 5.12 -12.97 -10.81
CA SER A 42 4.29 -13.48 -11.90
C SER A 42 5.10 -14.05 -13.05
N TRP A 43 4.61 -15.15 -13.63
CA TRP A 43 5.17 -15.77 -14.81
C TRP A 43 4.11 -16.16 -15.84
N ARG A 44 4.55 -16.65 -17.01
CA ARG A 44 3.65 -16.97 -18.12
C ARG A 44 3.14 -18.41 -18.15
N GLN A 45 3.53 -19.25 -17.19
CA GLN A 45 3.12 -20.65 -17.15
C GLN A 45 1.83 -20.82 -16.36
N SER A 46 1.00 -21.79 -16.74
CA SER A 46 -0.20 -22.18 -16.00
C SER A 46 0.14 -23.18 -14.89
N SER A 47 1.08 -22.80 -14.04
CA SER A 47 1.54 -23.58 -12.89
C SER A 47 2.01 -22.63 -11.79
N VAL A 48 2.03 -23.12 -10.56
CA VAL A 48 2.66 -22.44 -9.42
C VAL A 48 3.89 -23.23 -9.06
N ARG A 49 5.03 -22.53 -8.88
CA ARG A 49 6.23 -23.09 -8.33
C ARG A 49 6.49 -22.47 -6.96
N VAL A 50 6.73 -23.30 -5.99
CA VAL A 50 7.03 -22.90 -4.62
C VAL A 50 8.44 -23.36 -4.31
N ARG A 51 9.29 -22.41 -3.98
CA ARG A 51 10.56 -22.65 -3.31
C ARG A 51 10.44 -22.13 -1.90
N ALA A 52 10.82 -22.93 -0.94
CA ALA A 52 10.78 -22.54 0.45
C ALA A 52 12.07 -22.98 1.15
N THR A 53 12.72 -22.01 1.80
CA THR A 53 13.89 -22.25 2.63
C THR A 53 13.46 -22.24 4.09
N HIS A 54 13.68 -23.34 4.80
CA HIS A 54 13.19 -23.51 6.17
C HIS A 54 14.11 -24.32 7.05
N GLY A 55 13.90 -24.26 8.35
CA GLY A 55 14.64 -25.06 9.32
C GLY A 55 14.24 -26.54 9.27
N SER A 56 15.07 -27.42 9.79
CA SER A 56 14.86 -28.90 9.80
C SER A 56 13.64 -29.34 10.63
N ARG A 57 12.99 -28.43 11.36
CA ARG A 57 11.82 -28.70 12.20
C ARG A 57 10.52 -28.19 11.56
N ASP A 58 10.64 -27.43 10.49
CA ASP A 58 9.53 -26.80 9.80
C ASP A 58 9.14 -27.64 8.57
N TYR A 59 7.87 -27.56 8.21
CA TYR A 59 7.29 -28.29 7.09
C TYR A 59 6.45 -27.34 6.27
N VAL A 60 6.68 -27.37 4.97
CA VAL A 60 5.84 -26.68 4.00
C VAL A 60 4.79 -27.64 3.49
N THR A 61 3.54 -27.19 3.50
CA THR A 61 2.39 -27.93 2.99
C THR A 61 1.80 -27.19 1.80
N VAL A 62 1.52 -27.91 0.73
CA VAL A 62 0.79 -27.41 -0.42
C VAL A 62 -0.43 -28.29 -0.62
N SER A 63 -1.61 -27.70 -0.58
CA SER A 63 -2.87 -28.40 -0.79
C SER A 63 -3.75 -27.67 -1.81
N THR A 64 -4.65 -28.41 -2.45
CA THR A 64 -5.64 -27.83 -3.36
C THR A 64 -7.02 -28.31 -2.92
N GLU A 65 -7.86 -27.38 -2.51
CA GLU A 65 -9.25 -27.63 -2.13
C GLU A 65 -10.17 -26.81 -3.02
N GLY A 66 -10.82 -27.49 -3.97
CA GLY A 66 -11.69 -26.83 -4.95
C GLY A 66 -10.94 -25.80 -5.80
N ALA A 67 -11.29 -24.53 -5.65
CA ALA A 67 -10.66 -23.42 -6.37
C ALA A 67 -9.48 -22.78 -5.61
N THR A 68 -9.16 -23.22 -4.39
CA THR A 68 -8.09 -22.64 -3.59
C THR A 68 -6.87 -23.55 -3.59
N VAL A 69 -5.73 -22.97 -3.89
CA VAL A 69 -4.40 -23.56 -3.72
C VAL A 69 -3.78 -22.94 -2.49
N SER A 70 -3.63 -23.69 -1.42
CA SER A 70 -3.12 -23.22 -0.14
C SER A 70 -1.69 -23.65 0.06
N ILE A 71 -0.84 -22.69 0.40
CA ILE A 71 0.55 -22.88 0.80
C ILE A 71 0.65 -22.44 2.26
N GLY A 72 1.18 -23.31 3.11
CA GLY A 72 1.35 -22.98 4.51
C GLY A 72 2.56 -23.67 5.09
N ALA A 73 2.99 -23.17 6.25
CA ALA A 73 4.05 -23.76 7.03
C ALA A 73 3.54 -24.25 8.40
N SER A 74 4.18 -25.27 8.91
CA SER A 74 3.98 -25.74 10.27
C SER A 74 5.29 -26.15 10.89
N SER A 75 5.42 -25.99 12.21
CA SER A 75 6.60 -26.38 12.96
C SER A 75 6.24 -27.31 14.12
N ARG A 76 7.17 -28.18 14.49
CA ARG A 76 6.97 -29.05 15.66
C ARG A 76 7.07 -28.32 16.99
N HIS A 77 7.73 -27.15 17.02
CA HIS A 77 7.97 -26.39 18.25
C HIS A 77 7.93 -24.88 17.95
N GLY A 78 6.80 -24.25 18.19
CA GLY A 78 6.61 -22.81 18.00
C GLY A 78 6.17 -22.43 16.59
N PRO A 79 6.17 -21.12 16.24
CA PRO A 79 5.85 -20.64 14.91
C PRO A 79 6.88 -21.12 13.89
N ALA A 80 6.44 -21.45 12.69
CA ALA A 80 7.33 -21.76 11.57
C ALA A 80 7.96 -20.48 11.02
N MET A 81 9.23 -20.56 10.64
CA MET A 81 9.98 -19.49 9.98
C MET A 81 10.41 -19.98 8.62
N VAL A 82 9.79 -19.46 7.56
CA VAL A 82 9.99 -19.93 6.19
C VAL A 82 10.13 -18.77 5.24
N ASP A 83 11.16 -18.79 4.40
CA ASP A 83 11.31 -17.84 3.30
C ASP A 83 10.77 -18.46 2.03
N TYR A 84 9.77 -17.84 1.44
CA TYR A 84 9.11 -18.29 0.22
C TYR A 84 9.52 -17.48 -1.00
N GLU A 85 9.89 -18.20 -2.07
CA GLU A 85 9.92 -17.68 -3.45
C GLU A 85 8.83 -18.40 -4.27
N ILE A 86 7.78 -17.71 -4.63
CA ILE A 86 6.64 -18.27 -5.35
C ILE A 86 6.56 -17.68 -6.76
N LEU A 87 6.48 -18.53 -7.77
CA LEU A 87 6.15 -18.11 -9.13
C LEU A 87 4.71 -18.53 -9.42
N ALA A 88 3.85 -17.56 -9.73
CA ALA A 88 2.42 -17.76 -9.98
C ALA A 88 2.00 -17.13 -11.31
N PRO A 89 0.94 -17.62 -11.99
CA PRO A 89 0.41 -16.95 -13.17
C PRO A 89 -0.12 -15.55 -12.86
N ALA A 90 0.13 -14.57 -13.74
CA ALA A 90 -0.28 -13.19 -13.53
C ALA A 90 -1.81 -13.02 -13.35
N TRP A 91 -2.60 -13.91 -13.91
CA TRP A 91 -4.06 -13.91 -13.82
C TRP A 91 -4.63 -14.51 -12.51
N MET A 92 -3.78 -15.09 -11.66
CA MET A 92 -4.20 -15.83 -10.46
C MET A 92 -4.39 -14.86 -9.29
N PRO A 93 -5.59 -14.77 -8.69
CA PRO A 93 -5.78 -14.00 -7.47
C PRO A 93 -4.89 -14.51 -6.34
N ILE A 94 -4.33 -13.58 -5.57
CA ILE A 94 -3.36 -13.86 -4.51
C ILE A 94 -3.91 -13.38 -3.18
N SER A 95 -3.87 -14.24 -2.17
CA SER A 95 -4.14 -13.89 -0.78
C SER A 95 -2.92 -14.30 0.07
N VAL A 96 -2.42 -13.39 0.88
CA VAL A 96 -1.36 -13.65 1.86
C VAL A 96 -1.86 -13.23 3.23
N SER A 97 -1.87 -14.13 4.20
CA SER A 97 -2.45 -13.87 5.50
C SER A 97 -1.72 -14.59 6.64
N GLY A 98 -1.94 -14.09 7.85
CA GLY A 98 -1.58 -14.79 9.08
C GLY A 98 -0.14 -14.61 9.55
N THR A 99 0.56 -13.58 9.08
CA THR A 99 1.97 -13.38 9.40
C THR A 99 2.16 -12.44 10.59
N PRO A 100 2.60 -12.92 11.75
CA PRO A 100 3.04 -12.02 12.81
C PRO A 100 4.26 -11.20 12.43
N SER A 101 5.12 -11.68 11.47
CA SER A 101 6.40 -11.02 11.18
C SER A 101 6.93 -11.44 9.81
N ALA A 102 6.27 -11.03 8.71
CA ALA A 102 6.76 -11.33 7.37
C ALA A 102 6.77 -10.11 6.44
N GLU A 103 7.87 -9.93 5.74
CA GLU A 103 7.96 -9.03 4.60
C GLU A 103 7.31 -9.67 3.37
N VAL A 104 6.33 -9.00 2.77
CA VAL A 104 5.60 -9.51 1.60
C VAL A 104 5.91 -8.67 0.37
N THR A 105 6.41 -9.31 -0.67
CA THR A 105 6.65 -8.68 -1.99
C THR A 105 5.87 -9.42 -3.07
N ILE A 106 5.03 -8.72 -3.83
CA ILE A 106 4.28 -9.26 -4.97
C ILE A 106 4.59 -8.46 -6.22
N GLU A 107 5.07 -9.11 -7.28
CA GLU A 107 5.47 -8.45 -8.52
C GLU A 107 4.75 -9.01 -9.75
N GLY A 108 4.20 -8.11 -10.58
CA GLY A 108 3.68 -8.42 -11.91
C GLY A 108 2.32 -9.12 -11.94
N SER A 109 1.55 -9.06 -10.85
CA SER A 109 0.17 -9.57 -10.83
C SER A 109 -0.75 -8.69 -11.70
N GLU A 110 -1.68 -9.34 -12.41
CA GLU A 110 -2.77 -8.73 -13.16
C GLU A 110 -4.14 -9.15 -12.60
N ALA A 111 -4.19 -9.61 -11.35
CA ALA A 111 -5.38 -10.13 -10.69
C ALA A 111 -5.61 -9.42 -9.35
N GLU A 112 -6.66 -9.83 -8.63
CA GLU A 112 -6.97 -9.38 -7.28
C GLU A 112 -5.87 -9.77 -6.30
N ILE A 113 -5.59 -8.91 -5.35
CA ILE A 113 -4.56 -9.11 -4.33
C ILE A 113 -5.14 -8.73 -2.97
N ALA A 114 -5.00 -9.62 -2.00
CA ALA A 114 -5.29 -9.36 -0.61
C ALA A 114 -4.07 -9.73 0.24
N VAL A 115 -3.54 -8.78 1.02
CA VAL A 115 -2.41 -9.01 1.93
C VAL A 115 -2.77 -8.49 3.31
N GLU A 116 -2.58 -9.33 4.32
CA GLU A 116 -2.75 -8.94 5.72
C GLU A 116 -1.53 -9.41 6.53
N THR A 117 -0.80 -8.45 7.10
CA THR A 117 0.38 -8.68 7.95
C THR A 117 0.21 -7.99 9.30
N VAL A 118 0.96 -8.42 10.30
CA VAL A 118 1.05 -7.71 11.59
C VAL A 118 2.34 -6.88 11.62
N GLU A 119 3.49 -7.52 11.42
CA GLU A 119 4.79 -6.85 11.35
C GLU A 119 5.41 -7.13 9.98
N GLY A 120 6.00 -6.14 9.37
CA GLY A 120 6.71 -6.26 8.11
C GLY A 120 6.11 -5.45 6.97
N ALA A 121 6.96 -5.03 6.07
CA ALA A 121 6.57 -4.21 4.93
C ALA A 121 5.79 -5.02 3.89
N VAL A 122 4.82 -4.37 3.26
CA VAL A 122 4.07 -4.92 2.12
C VAL A 122 4.40 -4.12 0.86
N THR A 123 5.02 -4.76 -0.11
CA THR A 123 5.37 -4.14 -1.39
C THR A 123 4.69 -4.87 -2.54
N VAL A 124 3.85 -4.17 -3.29
CA VAL A 124 3.09 -4.73 -4.42
C VAL A 124 3.33 -3.92 -5.69
N VAL A 125 3.69 -4.60 -6.76
CA VAL A 125 3.80 -4.03 -8.10
C VAL A 125 2.84 -4.73 -9.05
N GLY A 126 1.87 -4.00 -9.56
CA GLY A 126 0.76 -4.50 -10.37
C GLY A 126 -0.51 -4.71 -9.55
N GLY A 127 -1.41 -5.55 -10.05
CA GLY A 127 -2.72 -5.81 -9.47
C GLY A 127 -3.86 -5.18 -10.27
N ARG A 128 -4.99 -5.90 -10.32
CA ARG A 128 -6.19 -5.45 -11.03
C ARG A 128 -7.45 -5.97 -10.34
N GLY A 129 -8.44 -5.11 -10.23
CA GLY A 129 -9.72 -5.45 -9.60
C GLY A 129 -9.75 -4.99 -8.15
N ASN A 130 -9.96 -5.90 -7.22
CA ASN A 130 -9.91 -5.59 -5.79
C ASN A 130 -8.49 -5.79 -5.25
N ILE A 131 -7.93 -4.74 -4.67
CA ILE A 131 -6.59 -4.75 -4.08
C ILE A 131 -6.73 -4.25 -2.64
N GLU A 132 -6.47 -5.13 -1.69
CA GLU A 132 -6.60 -4.88 -0.27
C GLU A 132 -5.28 -5.20 0.43
N LEU A 133 -4.60 -4.18 0.94
CA LEU A 133 -3.31 -4.32 1.62
C LEU A 133 -3.42 -3.77 3.03
N LYS A 134 -3.13 -4.63 4.01
CA LYS A 134 -3.20 -4.28 5.44
C LYS A 134 -1.92 -4.66 6.16
N SER A 135 -1.40 -3.72 6.94
CA SER A 135 -0.34 -3.96 7.92
C SER A 135 -0.73 -3.34 9.27
N VAL A 136 -0.19 -3.86 10.35
CA VAL A 136 -0.28 -3.18 11.65
C VAL A 136 1.00 -2.38 11.89
N GLU A 137 2.16 -3.02 11.80
CA GLU A 137 3.47 -2.39 11.92
C GLU A 137 4.27 -2.65 10.64
N GLY A 138 4.37 -1.66 9.79
CA GLY A 138 5.14 -1.74 8.56
C GLY A 138 4.56 -0.91 7.43
N ASP A 139 5.44 -0.49 6.56
CA ASP A 139 5.08 0.34 5.40
C ASP A 139 4.31 -0.47 4.35
N VAL A 140 3.36 0.19 3.71
CA VAL A 140 2.59 -0.38 2.60
C VAL A 140 2.89 0.38 1.32
N SER A 141 3.43 -0.29 0.33
CA SER A 141 3.78 0.30 -0.98
C SER A 141 3.05 -0.41 -2.12
N LEU A 142 2.34 0.35 -2.94
CA LEU A 142 1.61 -0.14 -4.11
C LEU A 142 1.97 0.66 -5.35
N THR A 143 2.38 -0.02 -6.42
CA THR A 143 2.74 0.63 -7.69
C THR A 143 2.04 -0.01 -8.87
N GLY A 144 1.46 0.78 -9.78
CA GLY A 144 0.95 0.34 -11.08
C GLY A 144 -0.35 -0.46 -11.04
N ALA A 145 -1.11 -0.35 -9.97
CA ALA A 145 -2.35 -1.08 -9.77
C ALA A 145 -3.58 -0.38 -10.40
N LYS A 146 -4.64 -1.16 -10.68
CA LYS A 146 -5.88 -0.64 -11.30
C LYS A 146 -7.12 -1.28 -10.70
N GLY A 147 -8.05 -0.47 -10.22
CA GLY A 147 -9.35 -0.94 -9.75
C GLY A 147 -9.79 -0.29 -8.44
N HIS A 148 -10.35 -1.11 -7.55
CA HIS A 148 -10.70 -0.67 -6.20
C HIS A 148 -9.53 -1.00 -5.27
N ILE A 149 -8.95 0.03 -4.67
CA ILE A 149 -7.70 -0.05 -3.92
C ILE A 149 -7.97 0.41 -2.49
N GLU A 150 -7.74 -0.47 -1.54
CA GLU A 150 -7.86 -0.20 -0.12
C GLU A 150 -6.55 -0.54 0.59
N LEU A 151 -5.93 0.47 1.20
CA LEU A 151 -4.67 0.32 1.93
C LEU A 151 -4.85 0.81 3.37
N ASN A 152 -4.45 -0.02 4.31
CA ASN A 152 -4.55 0.31 5.73
C ASN A 152 -3.23 -0.03 6.44
N SER A 153 -2.73 0.91 7.25
CA SER A 153 -1.69 0.66 8.22
C SER A 153 -2.10 1.20 9.59
N VAL A 154 -1.45 0.78 10.66
CA VAL A 154 -1.59 1.44 11.97
C VAL A 154 -0.33 2.24 12.24
N ASP A 155 0.83 1.59 12.22
CA ASP A 155 2.14 2.21 12.41
C ASP A 155 2.99 1.90 11.18
N GLY A 156 2.97 2.82 10.24
CA GLY A 156 3.71 2.73 8.98
C GLY A 156 3.12 3.64 7.90
N SER A 157 3.99 4.04 6.99
CA SER A 157 3.64 4.93 5.88
C SER A 157 2.99 4.15 4.74
N ILE A 158 2.11 4.84 4.01
CA ILE A 158 1.44 4.29 2.82
C ILE A 158 1.91 5.06 1.60
N THR A 159 2.49 4.35 0.63
CA THR A 159 2.90 4.93 -0.66
C THR A 159 2.14 4.27 -1.80
N VAL A 160 1.42 5.06 -2.57
CA VAL A 160 0.70 4.62 -3.79
C VAL A 160 1.23 5.38 -4.98
N LYS A 161 1.67 4.66 -6.00
CA LYS A 161 2.29 5.28 -7.18
C LYS A 161 1.77 4.68 -8.48
N ASP A 162 1.56 5.55 -9.50
CA ASP A 162 1.16 5.14 -10.85
C ASP A 162 -0.11 4.28 -10.87
N CYS A 163 -1.07 4.56 -9.98
CA CYS A 163 -2.30 3.77 -9.80
C CYS A 163 -3.54 4.47 -10.37
N SER A 164 -4.55 3.66 -10.72
CA SER A 164 -5.82 4.19 -11.23
C SER A 164 -7.04 3.44 -10.71
N GLY A 165 -8.15 4.18 -10.51
CA GLY A 165 -9.42 3.67 -9.97
C GLY A 165 -9.77 4.33 -8.64
N ASP A 166 -10.62 3.71 -7.84
CA ASP A 166 -11.05 4.25 -6.54
C ASP A 166 -9.99 3.89 -5.49
N ILE A 167 -9.53 4.88 -4.73
CA ILE A 167 -8.42 4.71 -3.78
C ILE A 167 -8.85 5.16 -2.39
N THR A 168 -8.72 4.24 -1.44
CA THR A 168 -8.85 4.52 -0.01
C THR A 168 -7.54 4.17 0.68
N ALA A 169 -6.94 5.12 1.40
CA ALA A 169 -5.72 4.92 2.15
C ALA A 169 -5.88 5.47 3.57
N ALA A 170 -5.63 4.65 4.58
CA ALA A 170 -5.75 5.06 5.97
C ALA A 170 -4.59 4.54 6.82
N THR A 171 -4.01 5.42 7.63
CA THR A 171 -3.04 5.05 8.66
C THR A 171 -3.35 5.79 9.96
N VAL A 172 -2.76 5.36 11.06
CA VAL A 172 -2.85 6.12 12.32
C VAL A 172 -1.57 6.92 12.52
N ASP A 173 -0.42 6.26 12.47
CA ASP A 173 0.89 6.89 12.62
C ASP A 173 1.72 6.60 11.35
N GLY A 174 1.82 7.59 10.49
CA GLY A 174 2.55 7.49 9.24
C GLY A 174 2.08 8.48 8.17
N GLU A 175 2.93 8.67 7.19
CA GLU A 175 2.66 9.53 6.03
C GLU A 175 1.90 8.78 4.94
N ILE A 176 1.02 9.47 4.24
CA ILE A 176 0.33 8.93 3.04
C ILE A 176 0.81 9.71 1.81
N SER A 177 1.50 9.03 0.91
CA SER A 177 1.97 9.59 -0.36
C SER A 177 1.23 8.96 -1.54
N LEU A 178 0.42 9.74 -2.24
CA LEU A 178 -0.35 9.36 -3.43
C LEU A 178 0.23 10.08 -4.65
N LEU A 179 1.06 9.37 -5.44
CA LEU A 179 1.88 9.96 -6.50
C LEU A 179 1.47 9.46 -7.89
N ASN A 180 1.29 10.37 -8.83
CA ASN A 180 0.85 10.09 -10.20
C ASN A 180 -0.44 9.27 -10.26
N ILE A 181 -1.48 9.77 -9.59
CA ILE A 181 -2.75 9.07 -9.42
C ILE A 181 -3.76 9.50 -10.50
N GLU A 182 -4.37 8.50 -11.16
CA GLU A 182 -5.49 8.68 -12.09
C GLU A 182 -6.80 8.16 -11.45
N SER A 183 -7.47 9.00 -10.68
CA SER A 183 -8.68 8.62 -9.93
C SER A 183 -9.80 9.63 -10.06
N SER A 184 -11.02 9.17 -9.84
CA SER A 184 -12.21 10.01 -9.63
C SER A 184 -12.75 9.94 -8.20
N ASP A 185 -12.24 9.04 -7.38
CA ASP A 185 -12.62 8.91 -5.97
C ASP A 185 -11.38 8.57 -5.13
N VAL A 186 -10.97 9.51 -4.28
CA VAL A 186 -9.84 9.37 -3.37
C VAL A 186 -10.26 9.75 -1.96
N ASP A 187 -10.01 8.85 -1.01
CA ASP A 187 -10.19 9.11 0.41
C ASP A 187 -8.90 8.73 1.15
N ALA A 188 -8.15 9.71 1.63
CA ALA A 188 -6.91 9.49 2.38
C ALA A 188 -7.02 10.11 3.77
N SER A 189 -6.70 9.33 4.79
CA SER A 189 -6.80 9.80 6.17
C SER A 189 -5.67 9.28 7.05
N THR A 190 -5.11 10.17 7.88
CA THR A 190 -4.14 9.83 8.92
C THR A 190 -4.45 10.57 10.22
N VAL A 191 -3.96 10.07 11.34
CA VAL A 191 -4.05 10.78 12.62
C VAL A 191 -2.77 11.56 12.85
N ASP A 192 -1.60 10.91 12.83
CA ASP A 192 -0.29 11.53 12.99
C ASP A 192 0.54 11.27 11.74
N GLY A 193 0.70 12.31 10.95
CA GLY A 193 1.45 12.27 9.70
C GLY A 193 0.87 13.16 8.60
N GLY A 194 1.68 13.42 7.58
CA GLY A 194 1.29 14.22 6.43
C GLY A 194 0.56 13.42 5.35
N ILE A 195 -0.15 14.14 4.49
CA ILE A 195 -0.76 13.58 3.27
C ILE A 195 -0.26 14.37 2.07
N GLU A 196 0.34 13.68 1.11
CA GLU A 196 0.71 14.22 -0.17
C GLU A 196 -0.13 13.61 -1.29
N TYR A 197 -0.74 14.45 -2.10
CA TYR A 197 -1.49 14.03 -3.29
C TYR A 197 -0.94 14.71 -4.54
N ASP A 198 -0.46 13.92 -5.47
CA ASP A 198 -0.12 14.32 -6.83
C ASP A 198 -0.85 13.43 -7.83
N GLY A 199 -1.79 14.03 -8.57
CA GLY A 199 -2.61 13.27 -9.50
C GLY A 199 -3.61 14.12 -10.26
N THR A 200 -4.48 13.46 -10.99
CA THR A 200 -5.53 14.12 -11.77
C THR A 200 -6.69 14.55 -10.85
N ILE A 201 -7.29 15.68 -11.18
CA ILE A 201 -8.59 16.10 -10.62
C ILE A 201 -9.60 16.04 -11.77
N THR A 202 -10.39 14.99 -11.78
CA THR A 202 -11.39 14.75 -12.85
C THR A 202 -12.70 15.49 -12.57
N ASP A 203 -13.42 15.88 -13.62
CA ASP A 203 -14.74 16.45 -13.48
C ASP A 203 -15.69 15.48 -12.73
N SER A 204 -16.46 16.00 -11.79
CA SER A 204 -17.34 15.24 -10.88
C SER A 204 -16.62 14.28 -9.92
N GLY A 205 -15.30 14.33 -9.86
CA GLY A 205 -14.50 13.55 -8.92
C GLY A 205 -14.68 14.00 -7.47
N ARG A 206 -14.33 13.12 -6.55
CA ARG A 206 -14.38 13.36 -5.11
C ARG A 206 -13.01 13.01 -4.50
N TYR A 207 -12.45 13.98 -3.81
CA TYR A 207 -11.13 13.88 -3.19
C TYR A 207 -11.24 14.37 -1.76
N ARG A 208 -11.00 13.50 -0.80
CA ARG A 208 -10.96 13.82 0.61
C ARG A 208 -9.60 13.47 1.17
N LEU A 209 -8.93 14.46 1.75
CA LEU A 209 -7.63 14.31 2.39
C LEU A 209 -7.73 14.89 3.80
N THR A 210 -7.59 14.06 4.82
CA THR A 210 -7.81 14.43 6.21
C THR A 210 -6.65 13.97 7.08
N SER A 211 -5.94 14.91 7.69
CA SER A 211 -4.97 14.65 8.75
C SER A 211 -5.47 15.27 10.07
N HIS A 212 -5.15 14.65 11.19
CA HIS A 212 -5.37 15.29 12.49
C HIS A 212 -4.13 16.10 12.88
N ASP A 213 -2.96 15.48 12.90
CA ASP A 213 -1.69 16.14 13.20
C ASP A 213 -0.70 15.89 12.03
N GLY A 214 -0.59 16.87 11.17
CA GLY A 214 0.29 16.83 10.01
C GLY A 214 -0.21 17.65 8.83
N ASP A 215 0.69 17.93 7.91
CA ASP A 215 0.45 18.77 6.76
C ASP A 215 -0.30 18.03 5.64
N VAL A 216 -1.14 18.74 4.90
CA VAL A 216 -1.82 18.21 3.71
C VAL A 216 -1.35 18.99 2.48
N SER A 217 -0.65 18.30 1.58
CA SER A 217 -0.12 18.89 0.35
C SER A 217 -0.83 18.33 -0.88
N VAL A 218 -1.32 19.21 -1.76
CA VAL A 218 -2.06 18.81 -2.96
C VAL A 218 -1.50 19.46 -4.21
N SER A 219 -1.16 18.65 -5.19
CA SER A 219 -0.82 19.07 -6.54
C SER A 219 -2.09 19.32 -7.36
N MET A 220 -2.33 20.59 -7.70
CA MET A 220 -3.55 21.02 -8.38
C MET A 220 -3.26 21.34 -9.86
N PRO A 221 -3.77 20.55 -10.82
CA PRO A 221 -3.62 20.84 -12.25
C PRO A 221 -4.16 22.25 -12.63
N GLU A 222 -3.53 22.89 -13.64
CA GLU A 222 -3.92 24.25 -14.06
C GLU A 222 -5.38 24.38 -14.52
N ARG A 223 -5.92 23.30 -15.10
CA ARG A 223 -7.27 23.26 -15.66
C ARG A 223 -8.26 22.49 -14.79
N ALA A 224 -7.95 22.35 -13.51
CA ALA A 224 -8.86 21.70 -12.59
C ALA A 224 -10.18 22.49 -12.47
N ASN A 225 -11.29 21.78 -12.56
CA ASN A 225 -12.63 22.29 -12.30
C ASN A 225 -13.12 21.75 -10.96
N ALA A 226 -12.85 22.44 -9.87
CA ALA A 226 -13.13 21.92 -8.53
C ALA A 226 -13.74 22.96 -7.60
N THR A 227 -14.66 22.51 -6.76
CA THR A 227 -15.06 23.22 -5.53
C THR A 227 -14.19 22.68 -4.40
N ILE A 228 -13.36 23.55 -3.82
CA ILE A 228 -12.35 23.18 -2.83
C ILE A 228 -12.81 23.71 -1.47
N SER A 229 -12.93 22.83 -0.50
CA SER A 229 -13.20 23.14 0.91
C SER A 229 -11.94 22.89 1.71
N VAL A 230 -11.42 23.93 2.35
CA VAL A 230 -10.23 23.86 3.20
C VAL A 230 -10.65 24.08 4.64
N ALA A 231 -10.18 23.25 5.54
CA ALA A 231 -10.41 23.39 6.98
C ALA A 231 -9.10 23.11 7.74
N THR A 232 -8.63 24.09 8.51
CA THR A 232 -7.54 23.92 9.47
C THR A 232 -7.86 24.63 10.77
N PHE A 233 -7.43 24.10 11.91
CA PHE A 233 -7.70 24.70 13.22
C PHE A 233 -6.49 25.48 13.73
N SER A 234 -5.31 24.91 13.79
CA SER A 234 -4.05 25.53 14.28
C SER A 234 -3.04 25.82 13.18
N GLY A 235 -3.31 25.40 11.94
CA GLY A 235 -2.37 25.58 10.83
C GLY A 235 -2.69 26.77 9.94
N SER A 236 -1.97 26.83 8.83
CA SER A 236 -2.16 27.84 7.79
C SER A 236 -2.61 27.18 6.47
N PHE A 237 -3.19 27.98 5.59
CA PHE A 237 -3.40 27.60 4.20
C PHE A 237 -2.49 28.43 3.31
N ASP A 238 -1.74 27.76 2.45
CA ASP A 238 -0.90 28.37 1.44
C ASP A 238 -1.24 27.83 0.03
N ALA A 239 -1.38 28.74 -0.92
CA ALA A 239 -1.57 28.40 -2.32
C ALA A 239 -0.43 29.01 -3.15
N CYS A 240 0.32 28.17 -3.86
CA CYS A 240 1.42 28.59 -4.72
C CYS A 240 0.95 29.34 -5.98
N PHE A 241 -0.35 29.57 -6.13
CA PHE A 241 -0.97 30.30 -7.22
C PHE A 241 -2.14 31.16 -6.74
N PRO A 242 -2.52 32.23 -7.46
CA PRO A 242 -3.62 33.10 -7.04
C PRO A 242 -4.94 32.33 -6.96
N VAL A 243 -5.59 32.40 -5.80
CA VAL A 243 -6.96 31.90 -5.57
C VAL A 243 -7.88 33.05 -5.22
N THR A 244 -9.11 33.02 -5.74
CA THR A 244 -10.11 34.02 -5.45
C THR A 244 -11.13 33.46 -4.45
N ILE A 245 -11.13 33.98 -3.24
CA ILE A 245 -12.13 33.62 -2.23
C ILE A 245 -13.29 34.60 -2.37
N PRO A 246 -14.52 34.13 -2.73
CA PRO A 246 -15.66 35.03 -2.93
C PRO A 246 -16.05 35.74 -1.62
N PRO A 247 -16.36 37.03 -1.64
CA PRO A 247 -16.91 37.76 -0.49
C PRO A 247 -18.26 37.16 -0.14
N GLY A 248 -18.41 36.60 1.06
CA GLY A 248 -19.67 36.00 1.54
C GLY A 248 -19.73 34.48 1.50
N GLY A 249 -18.67 33.79 1.09
CA GLY A 249 -18.50 32.35 1.36
C GLY A 249 -18.59 32.09 2.88
N ARG A 250 -19.04 30.88 3.29
CA ARG A 250 -19.03 30.51 4.72
C ARG A 250 -17.56 30.44 5.20
N THR A 251 -17.01 31.60 5.53
CA THR A 251 -15.71 31.71 6.17
C THR A 251 -15.92 31.73 7.68
N THR A 252 -15.68 30.63 8.33
CA THR A 252 -15.28 30.65 9.74
C THR A 252 -13.75 30.91 9.80
N LYS A 253 -13.20 31.27 10.94
CA LYS A 253 -11.75 31.48 11.09
C LYS A 253 -10.90 30.30 10.61
N HIS A 254 -11.47 29.11 10.46
CA HIS A 254 -10.82 27.83 10.26
C HIS A 254 -11.35 27.03 9.07
N ARG A 255 -12.39 27.52 8.36
CA ARG A 255 -12.95 26.83 7.18
C ARG A 255 -13.39 27.82 6.12
N PHE A 256 -12.99 27.60 4.88
CA PHE A 256 -13.41 28.39 3.74
C PHE A 256 -13.53 27.51 2.48
N THR A 257 -14.31 28.01 1.52
CA THR A 257 -14.56 27.29 0.27
C THR A 257 -14.37 28.25 -0.90
N PHE A 258 -13.71 27.80 -1.93
CA PHE A 258 -13.55 28.52 -3.19
C PHE A 258 -13.67 27.57 -4.38
N THR A 259 -13.79 28.16 -5.58
CA THR A 259 -14.03 27.40 -6.80
C THR A 259 -12.94 27.70 -7.81
N LEU A 260 -12.39 26.65 -8.42
CA LEU A 260 -11.55 26.72 -9.61
C LEU A 260 -12.36 26.25 -10.82
N GLY A 261 -12.27 27.00 -11.92
CA GLY A 261 -13.01 26.70 -13.15
C GLY A 261 -14.51 26.60 -12.91
N THR A 262 -15.15 25.53 -13.34
CA THR A 262 -16.60 25.30 -13.21
C THR A 262 -17.03 24.74 -11.86
N GLY A 263 -16.09 24.25 -11.04
CA GLY A 263 -16.38 23.69 -9.72
C GLY A 263 -17.01 22.30 -9.75
N SER A 264 -16.82 21.52 -10.81
CA SER A 264 -17.50 20.24 -11.00
C SER A 264 -17.01 19.14 -10.06
N ALA A 265 -15.71 19.07 -9.76
CA ALA A 265 -15.16 18.17 -8.76
C ALA A 265 -15.34 18.71 -7.33
N ARG A 266 -15.28 17.82 -6.34
CA ARG A 266 -15.26 18.19 -4.93
C ARG A 266 -13.92 17.77 -4.31
N VAL A 267 -13.22 18.74 -3.73
CA VAL A 267 -11.95 18.53 -3.02
C VAL A 267 -12.12 19.02 -1.58
N GLU A 268 -11.96 18.15 -0.62
CA GLU A 268 -12.05 18.43 0.81
C GLU A 268 -10.68 18.18 1.44
N LEU A 269 -10.07 19.26 1.95
CA LEU A 269 -8.75 19.24 2.58
C LEU A 269 -8.94 19.65 4.04
N GLU A 270 -8.55 18.78 4.96
CA GLU A 270 -8.72 19.02 6.39
C GLU A 270 -7.45 18.62 7.16
N SER A 271 -6.95 19.54 7.99
CA SER A 271 -5.95 19.27 9.00
C SER A 271 -6.34 19.98 10.29
N PHE A 272 -6.29 19.29 11.43
CA PHE A 272 -6.60 19.92 12.70
C PHE A 272 -5.37 20.73 13.21
N ASP A 273 -4.19 20.09 13.28
CA ASP A 273 -2.93 20.73 13.65
C ASP A 273 -1.88 20.48 12.54
N GLY A 274 -1.87 21.35 11.56
CA GLY A 274 -0.99 21.27 10.40
C GLY A 274 -1.43 22.22 9.30
N SER A 275 -0.52 22.51 8.39
CA SER A 275 -0.74 23.43 7.28
C SER A 275 -1.27 22.69 6.04
N ILE A 276 -2.10 23.38 5.27
CA ILE A 276 -2.61 22.87 4.01
C ILE A 276 -1.95 23.64 2.88
N LYS A 277 -1.23 22.94 2.01
CA LYS A 277 -0.50 23.51 0.88
C LYS A 277 -1.11 23.04 -0.43
N MET A 278 -1.37 23.96 -1.35
CA MET A 278 -1.91 23.67 -2.66
C MET A 278 -1.06 24.33 -3.74
N CYS A 279 -0.34 23.52 -4.52
CA CYS A 279 0.61 23.98 -5.52
C CYS A 279 0.27 23.43 -6.90
N ARG A 280 0.96 23.89 -7.94
CA ARG A 280 0.93 23.27 -9.25
C ARG A 280 1.82 22.01 -9.28
N PRO A 281 1.56 21.06 -10.19
CA PRO A 281 2.41 19.89 -10.37
C PRO A 281 3.90 20.26 -10.49
N GLY A 282 4.75 19.56 -9.75
CA GLY A 282 6.18 19.80 -9.69
C GLY A 282 6.64 20.89 -8.70
N GLN A 283 5.75 21.73 -8.17
CA GLN A 283 6.13 22.82 -7.24
C GLN A 283 6.18 22.40 -5.78
N ILE A 284 5.58 21.27 -5.43
CA ILE A 284 5.55 20.82 -4.01
C ILE A 284 6.97 20.47 -3.55
N HIS A 285 7.76 19.84 -4.38
CA HIS A 285 9.10 19.36 -4.03
C HIS A 285 10.20 20.45 -4.12
N GLU A 286 10.02 21.47 -4.99
CA GLU A 286 11.05 22.52 -5.18
C GLU A 286 11.27 23.42 -3.96
N GLN A 287 10.31 23.52 -3.05
CA GLN A 287 10.39 24.40 -1.87
C GLN A 287 10.95 23.73 -0.62
N ASN A 288 11.16 22.43 -0.64
CA ASN A 288 11.76 21.70 0.48
C ASN A 288 13.30 21.61 0.38
N GLU A 289 13.92 22.14 -0.69
CA GLU A 289 15.38 22.15 -0.90
C GLU A 289 16.04 23.52 -0.58
N GLU A 290 15.32 24.54 -0.14
CA GLU A 290 15.85 25.82 0.35
C GLU A 290 15.78 25.89 1.90
#